data_64d27c5c7af3f8a4b7dcfa30c754c35d
#
_entry.id   64d27c5c7af3f8a4b7dcfa30c754c35d
#
_cell.length_a   1.000
_cell.length_b   1.000
_cell.length_c   1.000
_cell.angle_alpha   90.00
_cell.angle_beta   90.00
_cell.angle_gamma   90.00
#
_symmetry.space_group_name_H-M   'P 1'
#
loop_
_entity.id
_entity.type
_entity.pdbx_description
1 polymer ?
#
loop_
_entity_poly.entity_id
_entity_poly.type
_entity_poly.pdbx_seq_one_letter_code
_entity_poly.pdbx_strand_id
1 'polypeptide(L)'
;MNIKRYACHRVYDSNNPYLPQSVVAIAPDGEVLECKPLTEEISSTEWIGGVIVLKPMSDEQPGKRYALHISDFDFQQEVPTPKSVITRLPFSV
;
A
#
# COMPACT_ATOMS: atom_id res chain seq x y z
N MET A 1 5.62 19.19 -3.94
CA MET A 1 5.68 17.87 -3.31
C MET A 1 5.30 16.81 -4.33
N ASN A 2 6.12 15.77 -4.50
CA ASN A 2 5.86 14.71 -5.45
C ASN A 2 5.12 13.56 -4.76
N ILE A 3 3.80 13.63 -4.79
CA ILE A 3 2.97 12.56 -4.24
C ILE A 3 2.83 11.48 -5.28
N LYS A 4 3.11 10.24 -4.90
CA LYS A 4 2.94 9.08 -5.77
C LYS A 4 1.70 8.30 -5.34
N ARG A 5 0.93 7.83 -6.33
CA ARG A 5 -0.27 7.04 -6.08
C ARG A 5 -0.10 5.64 -6.67
N TYR A 6 -0.41 4.65 -5.84
CA TYR A 6 -0.29 3.25 -6.24
C TYR A 6 -1.63 2.56 -6.04
N ALA A 7 -2.02 1.75 -7.02
CA ALA A 7 -3.23 0.92 -6.91
C ALA A 7 -2.82 -0.54 -6.81
N CYS A 8 -3.54 -1.29 -6.01
CA CYS A 8 -3.28 -2.72 -5.81
C CYS A 8 -4.58 -3.48 -5.55
N HIS A 9 -4.49 -4.81 -5.46
CA HIS A 9 -5.66 -5.66 -5.28
C HIS A 9 -6.25 -5.54 -3.88
N ARG A 10 -5.42 -5.42 -2.85
CA ARG A 10 -5.87 -5.33 -1.46
C ARG A 10 -4.92 -4.45 -0.66
N VAL A 11 -5.48 -3.81 0.37
CA VAL A 11 -4.69 -3.05 1.34
C VAL A 11 -5.03 -3.58 2.73
N TYR A 12 -4.01 -3.95 3.50
CA TYR A 12 -4.16 -4.39 4.88
C TYR A 12 -3.74 -3.25 5.82
N ASP A 13 -4.59 -2.98 6.79
CA ASP A 13 -4.37 -1.93 7.78
C ASP A 13 -4.62 -2.54 9.16
N SER A 14 -3.93 -2.05 10.19
CA SER A 14 -4.09 -2.55 11.55
C SER A 14 -5.53 -2.46 12.06
N ASN A 15 -6.31 -1.52 11.53
CA ASN A 15 -7.70 -1.32 11.96
C ASN A 15 -8.72 -2.06 11.10
N ASN A 16 -8.29 -2.65 10.00
CA ASN A 16 -9.18 -3.35 9.06
C ASN A 16 -8.51 -4.63 8.59
N PRO A 17 -9.26 -5.76 8.50
CA PRO A 17 -8.67 -7.02 8.05
C PRO A 17 -8.13 -6.91 6.62
N TYR A 18 -8.85 -6.26 5.73
CA TYR A 18 -8.30 -5.79 4.47
C TYR A 18 -9.31 -4.84 3.81
N LEU A 19 -8.77 -4.00 2.93
CA LEU A 19 -9.58 -3.17 2.05
C LEU A 19 -9.51 -3.75 0.63
N PRO A 20 -10.60 -3.68 -0.14
CA PRO A 20 -10.58 -4.20 -1.51
C PRO A 20 -9.65 -3.36 -2.37
N GLN A 21 -9.73 -3.54 -3.68
CA GLN A 21 -8.93 -2.79 -4.65
C GLN A 21 -8.93 -1.29 -4.29
N SER A 22 -7.76 -0.75 -4.03
CA SER A 22 -7.62 0.59 -3.46
C SER A 22 -6.44 1.35 -4.04
N VAL A 23 -6.47 2.68 -3.87
CA VAL A 23 -5.38 3.58 -4.23
C VAL A 23 -4.79 4.15 -2.95
N VAL A 24 -3.46 4.12 -2.85
CA VAL A 24 -2.72 4.68 -1.72
C VAL A 24 -1.86 5.83 -2.22
N ALA A 25 -2.01 7.01 -1.64
CA ALA A 25 -1.20 8.18 -1.96
C ALA A 25 -0.08 8.31 -0.93
N ILE A 26 1.14 8.45 -1.40
CA ILE A 26 2.35 8.40 -0.56
C ILE A 26 3.22 9.61 -0.82
N ALA A 27 3.64 10.26 0.26
CA ALA A 27 4.56 11.40 0.21
C ALA A 27 5.99 10.93 -0.07
N PRO A 28 6.88 11.84 -0.51
CA PRO A 28 8.27 11.48 -0.80
C PRO A 28 9.03 10.84 0.37
N ASP A 29 8.64 11.14 1.61
CA ASP A 29 9.25 10.55 2.81
C ASP A 29 8.68 9.19 3.16
N GLY A 30 7.68 8.72 2.42
CA GLY A 30 7.05 7.43 2.64
C GLY A 30 5.78 7.48 3.48
N GLU A 31 5.38 8.66 3.95
CA GLU A 31 4.15 8.79 4.74
C GLU A 31 2.91 8.54 3.87
N VAL A 32 1.99 7.72 4.35
CA VAL A 32 0.71 7.49 3.68
C VAL A 32 -0.20 8.67 3.95
N LEU A 33 -0.58 9.37 2.88
CA LEU A 33 -1.42 10.56 2.97
C LEU A 33 -2.89 10.22 2.83
N GLU A 34 -3.20 9.20 2.03
CA GLU A 34 -4.58 8.84 1.74
C GLU A 34 -4.64 7.38 1.28
N CYS A 35 -5.71 6.70 1.65
CA CYS A 35 -6.03 5.37 1.15
C CYS A 35 -7.54 5.33 0.91
N LYS A 36 -7.94 5.04 -0.32
CA LYS A 36 -9.36 5.03 -0.68
C LYS A 36 -9.65 3.95 -1.71
N PRO A 37 -10.91 3.49 -1.79
CA PRO A 37 -11.29 2.49 -2.80
C PRO A 37 -11.03 3.02 -4.21
N LEU A 38 -10.61 2.13 -5.11
CA LEU A 38 -10.45 2.45 -6.53
C LEU A 38 -11.82 2.29 -7.19
N THR A 39 -12.56 3.39 -7.30
CA THR A 39 -13.90 3.39 -7.88
C THR A 39 -13.93 3.92 -9.30
N GLU A 40 -12.86 4.59 -9.70
CA GLU A 40 -12.75 5.17 -11.05
C GLU A 40 -11.28 5.30 -11.41
N GLU A 41 -10.99 5.55 -12.68
CA GLU A 41 -9.63 5.78 -13.11
C GLU A 41 -9.13 7.11 -12.54
N ILE A 42 -7.96 7.06 -11.88
CA ILE A 42 -7.33 8.24 -11.30
C ILE A 42 -6.02 8.48 -12.05
N SER A 43 -5.86 9.71 -12.58
CA SER A 43 -4.63 10.05 -13.29
C SER A 43 -3.41 9.97 -12.38
N SER A 44 -2.27 9.69 -12.98
CA SER A 44 -0.98 9.58 -12.29
C SER A 44 -0.96 8.49 -11.20
N THR A 45 -1.74 7.44 -11.39
CA THR A 45 -1.77 6.29 -10.49
C THR A 45 -1.10 5.11 -11.18
N GLU A 46 -0.14 4.50 -10.50
CA GLU A 46 0.55 3.32 -11.00
C GLU A 46 -0.09 2.06 -10.44
N TRP A 47 -0.50 1.15 -11.31
CA TRP A 47 -0.99 -0.16 -10.89
C TRP A 47 0.20 -1.07 -10.58
N ILE A 48 0.31 -1.53 -9.33
CA ILE A 48 1.42 -2.39 -8.92
C ILE A 48 0.99 -3.80 -8.56
N GLY A 49 -0.32 -4.06 -8.53
CA GLY A 49 -0.83 -5.38 -8.18
C GLY A 49 -0.48 -5.79 -6.75
N GLY A 50 -0.59 -7.08 -6.45
CA GLY A 50 -0.27 -7.60 -5.13
C GLY A 50 -1.05 -6.94 -4.00
N VAL A 51 -0.42 -6.79 -2.85
CA VAL A 51 -1.05 -6.13 -1.70
C VAL A 51 -0.15 -5.05 -1.13
N ILE A 52 -0.77 -4.10 -0.44
CA ILE A 52 -0.07 -3.08 0.34
C ILE A 52 -0.45 -3.26 1.80
N VAL A 53 0.53 -3.25 2.69
CA VAL A 53 0.32 -3.34 4.13
C VAL A 53 0.69 -1.99 4.74
N LEU A 54 -0.24 -1.38 5.47
CA LEU A 54 -0.02 -0.11 6.14
C LEU A 54 0.38 -0.37 7.58
N LYS A 55 1.48 0.24 8.01
CA LYS A 55 2.01 0.07 9.36
C LYS A 55 2.29 1.43 9.99
N PRO A 56 2.14 1.58 11.33
CA PRO A 56 2.50 2.82 12.00
C PRO A 56 3.99 3.15 11.82
N MET A 57 4.30 4.42 11.60
CA MET A 57 5.69 4.85 11.48
C MET A 57 6.44 4.78 12.81
N SER A 58 5.71 5.02 13.92
CA SER A 58 6.28 4.89 15.25
C SER A 58 5.13 4.71 16.27
N ASP A 59 5.47 4.22 17.45
CA ASP A 59 4.50 4.06 18.54
C ASP A 59 4.00 5.41 19.05
N GLU A 60 4.81 6.46 18.87
CA GLU A 60 4.47 7.81 19.33
C GLU A 60 3.51 8.52 18.39
N GLN A 61 3.46 8.10 17.13
CA GLN A 61 2.62 8.73 16.11
C GLN A 61 1.86 7.67 15.33
N PRO A 62 0.90 6.99 15.97
CA PRO A 62 0.19 5.89 15.31
C PRO A 62 -0.65 6.33 14.11
N GLY A 63 -0.97 7.63 14.03
CA GLY A 63 -1.70 8.17 12.88
C GLY A 63 -0.84 8.32 11.63
N LYS A 64 0.48 8.35 11.77
CA LYS A 64 1.40 8.38 10.64
C LYS A 64 1.77 6.95 10.28
N ARG A 65 1.57 6.59 9.02
CA ARG A 65 1.79 5.21 8.54
C ARG A 65 2.71 5.21 7.34
N TYR A 66 3.40 4.10 7.15
CA TYR A 66 4.14 3.82 5.93
C TYR A 66 3.55 2.59 5.25
N ALA A 67 3.89 2.39 3.99
CA ALA A 67 3.30 1.32 3.19
C ALA A 67 4.38 0.34 2.72
N LEU A 68 4.07 -0.95 2.82
CA LEU A 68 4.89 -2.02 2.28
C LEU A 68 4.12 -2.69 1.15
N HIS A 69 4.77 -2.85 0.00
CA HIS A 69 4.22 -3.57 -1.14
C HIS A 69 4.72 -5.01 -1.10
N ILE A 70 3.82 -5.97 -1.21
CA ILE A 70 4.16 -7.40 -1.29
C ILE A 70 3.70 -7.91 -2.64
N SER A 71 4.66 -8.30 -3.49
CA SER A 71 4.39 -8.90 -4.79
C SER A 71 4.12 -10.41 -4.63
N ASP A 72 3.51 -11.03 -5.64
CA ASP A 72 3.27 -12.46 -5.68
C ASP A 72 2.58 -13.01 -4.42
N PHE A 73 1.58 -12.27 -3.95
CA PHE A 73 0.83 -12.63 -2.76
C PHE A 73 -0.19 -13.74 -3.06
N ASP A 74 -0.30 -14.71 -2.15
CA ASP A 74 -1.31 -15.77 -2.25
C ASP A 74 -2.63 -15.26 -1.66
N PHE A 75 -3.55 -14.89 -2.55
CA PHE A 75 -4.84 -14.33 -2.13
C PHE A 75 -5.79 -15.37 -1.53
N GLN A 76 -5.60 -16.65 -1.83
CA GLN A 76 -6.45 -17.71 -1.29
C GLN A 76 -6.11 -17.99 0.17
N GLN A 77 -4.83 -18.08 0.47
CA GLN A 77 -4.36 -18.32 1.85
C GLN A 77 -4.06 -17.04 2.62
N GLU A 78 -4.06 -15.90 1.93
CA GLU A 78 -3.78 -14.58 2.51
C GLU A 78 -2.41 -14.51 3.17
N VAL A 79 -1.41 -15.10 2.51
CA VAL A 79 -0.03 -15.10 2.99
C VAL A 79 0.92 -14.81 1.83
N PRO A 80 2.13 -14.28 2.14
CA PRO A 80 3.16 -14.14 1.12
C PRO A 80 3.61 -15.53 0.62
N THR A 81 4.12 -15.57 -0.59
CA THR A 81 4.69 -16.80 -1.18
C THR A 81 6.21 -16.74 -1.09
N PRO A 82 6.92 -17.87 -1.35
CA PRO A 82 8.39 -17.84 -1.42
C PRO A 82 8.93 -16.89 -2.49
N LYS A 83 8.12 -16.49 -3.48
CA LYS A 83 8.52 -15.56 -4.53
C LYS A 83 8.18 -14.11 -4.20
N SER A 84 7.53 -13.85 -3.07
CA SER A 84 7.12 -12.51 -2.70
C SER A 84 8.33 -11.62 -2.44
N VAL A 85 8.25 -10.37 -2.93
CA VAL A 85 9.23 -9.34 -2.64
C VAL A 85 8.52 -8.24 -1.86
N ILE A 86 9.10 -7.85 -0.73
CA ILE A 86 8.54 -6.81 0.12
C ILE A 86 9.35 -5.54 -0.11
N THR A 87 8.70 -4.48 -0.54
CA THR A 87 9.35 -3.21 -0.86
C THR A 87 8.62 -2.08 -0.14
N ARG A 88 9.37 -1.20 0.53
CA ARG A 88 8.78 -0.01 1.14
C ARG A 88 8.48 1.02 0.05
N LEU A 89 7.26 1.55 0.08
CA LEU A 89 6.86 2.58 -0.87
C LEU A 89 7.23 3.99 -0.36
N PRO A 90 7.50 4.97 -1.23
CA PRO A 90 7.45 4.85 -2.69
C PRO A 90 8.66 4.09 -3.23
N PHE A 91 8.49 3.54 -4.43
CA PHE A 91 9.61 2.85 -5.08
C PHE A 91 10.75 3.83 -5.33
N SER A 92 11.97 3.36 -5.10
CA SER A 92 13.16 4.11 -5.45
C SER A 92 13.30 4.17 -6.98
N VAL A 93 13.77 5.30 -7.46
CA VAL A 93 13.99 5.49 -8.88
C VAL A 93 15.44 5.20 -9.20
#